data_e130353d19367593a21982a7ba1bfd56
#
_entry.id   e130353d19367593a21982a7ba1bfd56
#
_cell.length_a   1.000
_cell.length_b   1.000
_cell.length_c   1.000
_cell.angle_alpha   90.00
_cell.angle_beta   90.00
_cell.angle_gamma   90.00
#
_symmetry.space_group_name_H-M   'P 1'
#
loop_
_entity.id
_entity.type
_entity.pdbx_description
1 polymer ?
#
loop_
_entity_poly.entity_id
_entity_poly.type
_entity_poly.pdbx_seq_one_letter_code
_entity_poly.pdbx_strand_id
1 'polypeptide(L)'
;MKAMICRQWGGPEGLQLEEVEPAPLKAGQVRMKIRAAGVSFATTLVIAGKYQRRPPFPFAPGTEVSGVVTEVDAACKRLKVGDEVVAVLDWGGLAEEVVAHEVNVFLKPKNVGFVEAIQLAISYPTSAGALTWPMALDVQKGQTLLVHAAAGGVGMAAVEIGKILGATVIATAGGARKTAFAKAHGADHVIDYSTSDFRDEVLKLTGGRGVDRVYDPVGGEVFAQSLRCMAVEGRICPIGFAGGAIPQIPANILLIKTLAVTGFNYGYYVGWSPHDARFEQADRTFALMERIRGWCEAGLCRPHVDRTFRLDQAAEAMRALLERSVTGRVAIVMER
;
A
#
# COMPACT_ATOMS: atom_id res chain seq x y z
N MET A 1 -3.65 17.84 -21.67
CA MET A 1 -2.75 16.86 -21.04
C MET A 1 -3.14 15.45 -21.46
N LYS A 2 -2.16 14.54 -21.58
CA LYS A 2 -2.45 13.11 -21.84
C LYS A 2 -2.87 12.39 -20.58
N ALA A 3 -3.88 11.51 -20.70
CA ALA A 3 -4.35 10.66 -19.62
C ALA A 3 -4.85 9.31 -20.14
N MET A 4 -4.68 8.24 -19.37
CA MET A 4 -5.36 6.98 -19.64
C MET A 4 -6.79 7.06 -19.12
N ILE A 5 -7.77 6.86 -19.98
CA ILE A 5 -9.19 7.06 -19.68
C ILE A 5 -9.93 5.72 -19.65
N CYS A 6 -10.70 5.52 -18.59
CA CYS A 6 -11.67 4.44 -18.42
C CYS A 6 -13.07 4.99 -18.74
N ARG A 7 -13.74 4.43 -19.78
CA ARG A 7 -15.08 4.87 -20.20
C ARG A 7 -16.16 3.87 -19.83
N GLN A 8 -15.79 2.66 -19.48
CA GLN A 8 -16.70 1.59 -19.04
C GLN A 8 -15.94 0.59 -18.16
N TRP A 9 -16.67 -0.15 -17.35
CA TRP A 9 -16.07 -1.22 -16.55
C TRP A 9 -15.53 -2.33 -17.44
N GLY A 10 -14.30 -2.79 -17.16
CA GLY A 10 -13.67 -3.84 -17.96
C GLY A 10 -12.25 -4.18 -17.52
N GLY A 11 -11.52 -4.85 -18.41
CA GLY A 11 -10.10 -5.15 -18.23
C GLY A 11 -9.18 -3.96 -18.58
N PRO A 12 -7.88 -4.11 -18.33
CA PRO A 12 -6.88 -3.10 -18.67
C PRO A 12 -6.88 -2.69 -20.15
N GLU A 13 -7.27 -3.57 -21.04
CA GLU A 13 -7.32 -3.36 -22.49
C GLU A 13 -8.37 -2.32 -22.93
N GLY A 14 -9.34 -2.05 -22.05
CA GLY A 14 -10.37 -1.03 -22.29
C GLY A 14 -9.91 0.40 -22.00
N LEU A 15 -8.72 0.59 -21.46
CA LEU A 15 -8.16 1.91 -21.20
C LEU A 15 -7.67 2.55 -22.51
N GLN A 16 -7.97 3.83 -22.69
CA GLN A 16 -7.59 4.59 -23.87
C GLN A 16 -6.72 5.80 -23.49
N LEU A 17 -5.64 6.02 -24.23
CA LEU A 17 -4.83 7.23 -24.08
C LEU A 17 -5.53 8.38 -24.80
N GLU A 18 -5.90 9.42 -24.08
CA GLU A 18 -6.62 10.58 -24.63
C GLU A 18 -5.96 11.89 -24.23
N GLU A 19 -6.19 12.93 -25.01
CA GLU A 19 -5.93 14.31 -24.60
C GLU A 19 -7.18 14.86 -23.91
N VAL A 20 -7.00 15.35 -22.67
CA VAL A 20 -8.08 15.88 -21.84
C VAL A 20 -7.69 17.23 -21.26
N GLU A 21 -8.68 18.07 -21.01
CA GLU A 21 -8.47 19.34 -20.31
C GLU A 21 -8.10 19.07 -18.85
N PRO A 22 -7.09 19.76 -18.28
CA PRO A 22 -6.78 19.68 -16.87
C PRO A 22 -7.96 20.15 -16.01
N ALA A 23 -8.23 19.45 -14.90
CA ALA A 23 -9.27 19.85 -13.96
C ALA A 23 -8.96 21.25 -13.37
N PRO A 24 -9.97 22.13 -13.17
CA PRO A 24 -9.75 23.43 -12.53
C PRO A 24 -9.30 23.27 -11.08
N LEU A 25 -8.42 24.15 -10.63
CA LEU A 25 -7.99 24.23 -9.24
C LEU A 25 -9.14 24.79 -8.39
N LYS A 26 -9.40 24.17 -7.22
CA LYS A 26 -10.41 24.60 -6.26
C LYS A 26 -9.75 24.97 -4.93
N ALA A 27 -10.52 25.62 -4.05
CA ALA A 27 -10.06 26.02 -2.72
C ALA A 27 -9.45 24.82 -1.94
N GLY A 28 -8.28 25.02 -1.36
CA GLY A 28 -7.52 24.03 -0.60
C GLY A 28 -6.88 22.93 -1.45
N GLN A 29 -6.77 23.12 -2.75
CA GLN A 29 -6.16 22.16 -3.66
C GLN A 29 -4.82 22.66 -4.21
N VAL A 30 -4.01 21.71 -4.63
CA VAL A 30 -2.78 21.94 -5.38
C VAL A 30 -2.84 21.17 -6.71
N ARG A 31 -2.26 21.77 -7.74
CA ARG A 31 -1.96 21.07 -9.00
C ARG A 31 -0.54 20.54 -8.94
N MET A 32 -0.34 19.34 -9.43
CA MET A 32 0.99 18.78 -9.55
C MET A 32 1.22 18.15 -10.92
N LYS A 33 2.42 18.34 -11.45
CA LYS A 33 2.93 17.58 -12.60
C LYS A 33 3.40 16.23 -12.09
N ILE A 34 2.80 15.15 -12.59
CA ILE A 34 3.14 13.79 -12.18
C ILE A 34 4.47 13.39 -12.82
N ARG A 35 5.36 12.77 -12.03
CA ARG A 35 6.62 12.17 -12.49
C ARG A 35 6.51 10.65 -12.53
N ALA A 36 5.82 10.07 -11.56
CA ALA A 36 5.51 8.65 -11.55
C ALA A 36 4.14 8.40 -10.90
N ALA A 37 3.44 7.38 -11.38
CA ALA A 37 2.18 6.90 -10.85
C ALA A 37 2.29 5.41 -10.52
N GLY A 38 1.76 4.99 -9.38
CA GLY A 38 1.73 3.59 -8.98
C GLY A 38 0.57 2.83 -9.63
N VAL A 39 0.84 1.61 -10.04
CA VAL A 39 -0.19 0.65 -10.44
C VAL A 39 -0.31 -0.41 -9.36
N SER A 40 -1.50 -0.51 -8.77
CA SER A 40 -1.79 -1.46 -7.69
C SER A 40 -2.85 -2.48 -8.10
N PHE A 41 -2.95 -3.58 -7.34
CA PHE A 41 -4.03 -4.55 -7.52
C PHE A 41 -5.42 -3.89 -7.36
N ALA A 42 -5.55 -2.92 -6.45
CA ALA A 42 -6.79 -2.16 -6.27
C ALA A 42 -7.16 -1.38 -7.55
N THR A 43 -6.19 -0.84 -8.30
CA THR A 43 -6.45 -0.15 -9.57
C THR A 43 -7.12 -1.08 -10.58
N THR A 44 -6.70 -2.34 -10.67
CA THR A 44 -7.35 -3.33 -11.56
C THR A 44 -8.77 -3.66 -11.14
N LEU A 45 -9.05 -3.69 -9.83
CA LEU A 45 -10.40 -3.89 -9.31
C LEU A 45 -11.30 -2.67 -9.56
N VAL A 46 -10.76 -1.45 -9.47
CA VAL A 46 -11.50 -0.20 -9.75
C VAL A 46 -11.97 -0.19 -11.20
N ILE A 47 -11.08 -0.38 -12.17
CA ILE A 47 -11.46 -0.36 -13.60
C ILE A 47 -12.41 -1.51 -13.97
N ALA A 48 -12.35 -2.64 -13.25
CA ALA A 48 -13.28 -3.76 -13.41
C ALA A 48 -14.65 -3.54 -12.73
N GLY A 49 -14.86 -2.41 -12.01
CA GLY A 49 -16.09 -2.16 -11.23
C GLY A 49 -16.27 -3.09 -10.03
N LYS A 50 -15.21 -3.77 -9.59
CA LYS A 50 -15.19 -4.75 -8.49
C LYS A 50 -14.65 -4.20 -7.17
N TYR A 51 -14.31 -2.92 -7.13
CA TYR A 51 -13.85 -2.25 -5.91
C TYR A 51 -15.01 -1.52 -5.22
N GLN A 52 -14.90 -1.27 -3.92
CA GLN A 52 -15.94 -0.57 -3.15
C GLN A 52 -16.17 0.88 -3.60
N ARG A 53 -15.18 1.49 -4.27
CA ARG A 53 -15.31 2.82 -4.88
C ARG A 53 -15.46 2.69 -6.39
N ARG A 54 -16.42 3.41 -6.93
CA ARG A 54 -16.74 3.44 -8.35
C ARG A 54 -16.72 4.89 -8.85
N PRO A 55 -15.60 5.36 -9.45
CA PRO A 55 -15.55 6.69 -10.04
C PRO A 55 -16.61 6.87 -11.13
N PRO A 56 -17.16 8.09 -11.32
CA PRO A 56 -18.02 8.39 -12.44
C PRO A 56 -17.23 8.36 -13.76
N PHE A 57 -17.84 7.85 -14.82
CA PHE A 57 -17.25 7.88 -16.15
C PHE A 57 -17.36 9.26 -16.82
N PRO A 58 -16.42 9.66 -17.67
CA PRO A 58 -15.10 9.05 -17.85
C PRO A 58 -14.14 9.42 -16.70
N PHE A 59 -13.18 8.56 -16.37
CA PHE A 59 -12.16 8.88 -15.37
C PHE A 59 -10.79 8.31 -15.74
N ALA A 60 -9.72 8.98 -15.30
CA ALA A 60 -8.38 8.41 -15.32
C ALA A 60 -8.17 7.57 -14.04
N PRO A 61 -7.76 6.29 -14.13
CA PRO A 61 -7.42 5.49 -12.95
C PRO A 61 -6.15 5.98 -12.26
N GLY A 62 -5.77 5.31 -11.17
CA GLY A 62 -4.55 5.60 -10.40
C GLY A 62 -4.82 6.48 -9.18
N THR A 63 -4.30 6.02 -8.03
CA THR A 63 -4.58 6.61 -6.72
C THR A 63 -3.31 6.98 -5.96
N GLU A 64 -2.13 6.67 -6.49
CA GLU A 64 -0.84 6.91 -5.85
C GLU A 64 0.12 7.52 -6.88
N VAL A 65 0.61 8.71 -6.58
CA VAL A 65 1.50 9.46 -7.49
C VAL A 65 2.62 10.16 -6.74
N SER A 66 3.67 10.47 -7.46
CA SER A 66 4.73 11.39 -7.04
C SER A 66 4.99 12.42 -8.13
N GLY A 67 5.35 13.63 -7.76
CA GLY A 67 5.55 14.69 -8.72
C GLY A 67 5.97 16.01 -8.08
N VAL A 68 5.78 17.10 -8.84
CA VAL A 68 6.17 18.45 -8.43
C VAL A 68 4.94 19.35 -8.45
N VAL A 69 4.74 20.11 -7.40
CA VAL A 69 3.66 21.11 -7.29
C VAL A 69 3.89 22.23 -8.29
N THR A 70 2.91 22.51 -9.14
CA THR A 70 2.96 23.56 -10.18
C THR A 70 2.04 24.73 -9.89
N GLU A 71 0.98 24.51 -9.10
CA GLU A 71 0.03 25.57 -8.73
C GLU A 71 -0.55 25.26 -7.32
N VAL A 72 -0.78 26.30 -6.54
CA VAL A 72 -1.26 26.20 -5.17
C VAL A 72 -2.39 27.20 -4.97
N ASP A 73 -3.55 26.75 -4.49
CA ASP A 73 -4.64 27.64 -4.08
C ASP A 73 -4.27 28.44 -2.83
N ALA A 74 -4.77 29.67 -2.74
CA ALA A 74 -4.46 30.58 -1.63
C ALA A 74 -4.87 30.08 -0.22
N ALA A 75 -5.79 29.12 -0.12
CA ALA A 75 -6.19 28.50 1.14
C ALA A 75 -5.20 27.43 1.63
N CYS A 76 -4.30 26.94 0.77
CA CYS A 76 -3.25 25.99 1.16
C CYS A 76 -2.20 26.67 2.04
N LYS A 77 -1.70 25.93 3.04
CA LYS A 77 -0.76 26.48 4.04
C LYS A 77 0.55 25.70 4.15
N ARG A 78 0.60 24.47 3.63
CA ARG A 78 1.73 23.55 3.86
C ARG A 78 2.64 23.38 2.65
N LEU A 79 2.11 23.64 1.46
CA LEU A 79 2.77 23.37 0.20
C LEU A 79 2.99 24.67 -0.60
N LYS A 80 4.03 24.65 -1.44
CA LYS A 80 4.36 25.74 -2.37
C LYS A 80 4.74 25.16 -3.72
N VAL A 81 4.68 26.02 -4.75
CA VAL A 81 5.17 25.69 -6.09
C VAL A 81 6.64 25.27 -6.03
N GLY A 82 6.95 24.19 -6.72
CA GLY A 82 8.29 23.56 -6.75
C GLY A 82 8.51 22.46 -5.70
N ASP A 83 7.60 22.26 -4.74
CA ASP A 83 7.73 21.17 -3.78
C ASP A 83 7.64 19.81 -4.49
N GLU A 84 8.58 18.92 -4.17
CA GLU A 84 8.52 17.51 -4.57
C GLU A 84 7.65 16.73 -3.59
N VAL A 85 6.62 16.08 -4.11
CA VAL A 85 5.54 15.51 -3.30
C VAL A 85 5.16 14.09 -3.72
N VAL A 86 4.49 13.40 -2.80
CA VAL A 86 3.67 12.22 -3.04
C VAL A 86 2.23 12.55 -2.72
N ALA A 87 1.29 11.99 -3.46
CA ALA A 87 -0.13 12.23 -3.22
C ALA A 87 -0.97 10.97 -3.27
N VAL A 88 -1.98 10.93 -2.38
CA VAL A 88 -3.07 9.94 -2.42
C VAL A 88 -4.26 10.58 -3.10
N LEU A 89 -4.73 9.97 -4.16
CA LEU A 89 -5.79 10.50 -5.00
C LEU A 89 -7.07 9.69 -4.87
N ASP A 90 -8.17 10.31 -5.16
CA ASP A 90 -9.42 9.59 -5.39
C ASP A 90 -9.34 8.77 -6.68
N TRP A 91 -8.85 9.38 -7.76
CA TRP A 91 -8.49 8.86 -9.08
C TRP A 91 -7.66 9.94 -9.81
N GLY A 92 -7.27 9.70 -11.05
CA GLY A 92 -6.57 10.70 -11.86
C GLY A 92 -5.06 10.49 -11.96
N GLY A 93 -4.49 9.45 -11.31
CA GLY A 93 -3.04 9.26 -11.26
C GLY A 93 -2.40 8.81 -12.58
N LEU A 94 -3.15 8.19 -13.49
CA LEU A 94 -2.65 7.81 -14.81
C LEU A 94 -2.85 8.95 -15.82
N ALA A 95 -2.26 10.11 -15.53
CA ALA A 95 -2.28 11.34 -16.32
C ALA A 95 -0.97 12.12 -16.10
N GLU A 96 -0.70 13.10 -16.97
CA GLU A 96 0.49 13.97 -16.85
C GLU A 96 0.40 14.95 -15.68
N GLU A 97 -0.82 15.38 -15.33
CA GLU A 97 -1.09 16.31 -14.23
C GLU A 97 -2.33 15.89 -13.45
N VAL A 98 -2.39 16.28 -12.19
CA VAL A 98 -3.54 16.06 -11.34
C VAL A 98 -3.72 17.21 -10.35
N VAL A 99 -4.98 17.42 -9.93
CA VAL A 99 -5.34 18.31 -8.82
C VAL A 99 -5.75 17.46 -7.61
N ALA A 100 -5.22 17.79 -6.44
CA ALA A 100 -5.50 17.08 -5.19
C ALA A 100 -5.68 18.07 -4.02
N HIS A 101 -6.46 17.67 -3.00
CA HIS A 101 -6.53 18.43 -1.75
C HIS A 101 -5.19 18.36 -1.02
N GLU A 102 -4.72 19.51 -0.49
CA GLU A 102 -3.46 19.61 0.25
C GLU A 102 -3.35 18.57 1.38
N VAL A 103 -4.46 18.19 2.03
CA VAL A 103 -4.48 17.20 3.12
C VAL A 103 -4.05 15.79 2.70
N ASN A 104 -4.08 15.47 1.39
CA ASN A 104 -3.66 14.20 0.83
C ASN A 104 -2.33 14.30 0.05
N VAL A 105 -1.63 15.44 0.16
CA VAL A 105 -0.35 15.68 -0.52
C VAL A 105 0.74 15.91 0.52
N PHE A 106 1.86 15.19 0.41
CA PHE A 106 2.91 15.13 1.41
C PHE A 106 4.28 15.32 0.76
N LEU A 107 5.21 15.97 1.47
CA LEU A 107 6.57 16.16 0.98
C LEU A 107 7.26 14.80 0.78
N LYS A 108 7.88 14.64 -0.37
CA LYS A 108 8.69 13.48 -0.70
C LYS A 108 10.00 13.50 0.11
N PRO A 109 10.49 12.36 0.66
CA PRO A 109 11.83 12.31 1.24
C PRO A 109 12.88 12.69 0.19
N LYS A 110 13.89 13.47 0.61
CA LYS A 110 14.91 14.01 -0.32
C LYS A 110 15.76 12.93 -0.99
N ASN A 111 16.00 11.82 -0.29
CA ASN A 111 16.83 10.71 -0.73
C ASN A 111 16.06 9.59 -1.46
N VAL A 112 14.77 9.78 -1.74
CA VAL A 112 13.95 8.82 -2.49
C VAL A 112 13.61 9.39 -3.86
N GLY A 113 13.81 8.61 -4.93
CA GLY A 113 13.43 8.98 -6.29
C GLY A 113 11.91 9.05 -6.47
N PHE A 114 11.44 9.76 -7.51
CA PHE A 114 10.00 9.85 -7.79
C PHE A 114 9.37 8.48 -8.05
N VAL A 115 10.08 7.59 -8.72
CA VAL A 115 9.59 6.26 -9.06
C VAL A 115 9.31 5.44 -7.79
N GLU A 116 10.25 5.38 -6.88
CA GLU A 116 10.12 4.64 -5.63
C GLU A 116 9.15 5.33 -4.66
N ALA A 117 9.08 6.66 -4.70
CA ALA A 117 8.26 7.47 -3.80
C ALA A 117 6.75 7.19 -3.93
N ILE A 118 6.27 6.64 -5.06
CA ILE A 118 4.85 6.26 -5.21
C ILE A 118 4.38 5.33 -4.08
N GLN A 119 5.26 4.48 -3.55
CA GLN A 119 4.90 3.58 -2.46
C GLN A 119 4.59 4.29 -1.14
N LEU A 120 5.12 5.50 -0.97
CA LEU A 120 4.88 6.32 0.21
C LEU A 120 3.47 6.90 0.23
N ALA A 121 2.75 6.90 -0.89
CA ALA A 121 1.37 7.34 -0.92
C ALA A 121 0.40 6.34 -0.25
N ILE A 122 0.58 5.03 -0.47
CA ILE A 122 -0.36 4.01 0.01
C ILE A 122 0.32 2.87 0.76
N SER A 123 1.39 2.26 0.20
CA SER A 123 1.97 1.03 0.77
C SER A 123 2.54 1.25 2.17
N TYR A 124 3.39 2.24 2.31
CA TYR A 124 4.02 2.55 3.61
C TYR A 124 3.03 3.06 4.66
N PRO A 125 2.14 4.03 4.37
CA PRO A 125 1.19 4.48 5.39
C PRO A 125 0.17 3.40 5.78
N THR A 126 -0.24 2.53 4.85
CA THR A 126 -1.05 1.36 5.18
C THR A 126 -0.34 0.47 6.21
N SER A 127 0.92 0.12 5.95
CA SER A 127 1.68 -0.76 6.84
C SER A 127 2.07 -0.06 8.13
N ALA A 128 2.48 1.21 8.09
CA ALA A 128 2.83 1.98 9.27
C ALA A 128 1.62 2.15 10.22
N GLY A 129 0.47 2.53 9.69
CA GLY A 129 -0.75 2.63 10.50
C GLY A 129 -1.17 1.29 11.09
N ALA A 130 -1.19 0.23 10.29
CA ALA A 130 -1.53 -1.12 10.75
C ALA A 130 -0.58 -1.65 11.83
N LEU A 131 0.71 -1.35 11.76
CA LEU A 131 1.70 -1.85 12.70
C LEU A 131 1.84 -0.99 13.97
N THR A 132 1.57 0.33 13.88
CA THR A 132 1.90 1.25 14.99
C THR A 132 0.71 1.78 15.75
N TRP A 133 -0.51 1.72 15.21
CA TRP A 133 -1.66 2.28 15.91
C TRP A 133 -2.27 1.30 16.91
N PRO A 134 -2.64 1.76 18.14
CA PRO A 134 -3.11 0.89 19.22
C PRO A 134 -4.35 0.07 18.88
N MET A 135 -5.22 0.61 17.99
CA MET A 135 -6.44 -0.07 17.54
C MET A 135 -6.19 -1.17 16.50
N ALA A 136 -4.98 -1.23 15.93
CA ALA A 136 -4.59 -2.24 14.95
C ALA A 136 -3.62 -3.26 15.58
N LEU A 137 -2.48 -3.55 14.96
CA LEU A 137 -1.55 -4.55 15.50
C LEU A 137 -0.75 -4.07 16.71
N ASP A 138 -0.44 -2.76 16.79
CA ASP A 138 0.30 -2.19 17.93
C ASP A 138 1.55 -3.02 18.26
N VAL A 139 2.43 -3.16 17.27
CA VAL A 139 3.63 -3.99 17.37
C VAL A 139 4.61 -3.38 18.37
N GLN A 140 5.03 -4.16 19.35
CA GLN A 140 5.99 -3.77 20.38
C GLN A 140 7.37 -4.40 20.13
N LYS A 141 8.41 -3.75 20.61
CA LYS A 141 9.79 -4.27 20.56
C LYS A 141 9.86 -5.66 21.22
N GLY A 142 10.55 -6.59 20.56
CA GLY A 142 10.74 -7.97 21.02
C GLY A 142 9.62 -8.93 20.64
N GLN A 143 8.50 -8.45 20.09
CA GLN A 143 7.45 -9.33 19.58
C GLN A 143 7.85 -10.00 18.26
N THR A 144 7.20 -11.12 17.96
CA THR A 144 7.32 -11.82 16.68
C THR A 144 6.17 -11.41 15.77
N LEU A 145 6.50 -10.86 14.61
CA LEU A 145 5.58 -10.40 13.56
C LEU A 145 5.64 -11.33 12.36
N LEU A 146 4.52 -11.96 12.00
CA LEU A 146 4.35 -12.70 10.76
C LEU A 146 3.80 -11.75 9.69
N VAL A 147 4.50 -11.65 8.56
CA VAL A 147 4.10 -10.83 7.41
C VAL A 147 3.84 -11.72 6.20
N HIS A 148 2.59 -11.80 5.76
CA HIS A 148 2.24 -12.49 4.53
C HIS A 148 2.44 -11.62 3.29
N ALA A 149 2.64 -12.27 2.13
CA ALA A 149 2.92 -11.63 0.84
C ALA A 149 4.05 -10.57 0.94
N ALA A 150 5.12 -10.90 1.65
CA ALA A 150 6.20 -9.99 2.04
C ALA A 150 6.98 -9.38 0.86
N ALA A 151 6.86 -9.96 -0.35
CA ALA A 151 7.45 -9.41 -1.56
C ALA A 151 6.53 -8.44 -2.32
N GLY A 152 5.31 -8.18 -1.86
CA GLY A 152 4.41 -7.17 -2.43
C GLY A 152 4.63 -5.79 -1.77
N GLY A 153 4.04 -4.73 -2.33
CA GLY A 153 4.26 -3.36 -1.85
C GLY A 153 3.97 -3.15 -0.37
N VAL A 154 2.79 -3.55 0.12
CA VAL A 154 2.44 -3.41 1.55
C VAL A 154 3.20 -4.41 2.43
N GLY A 155 3.48 -5.63 1.94
CA GLY A 155 4.21 -6.65 2.71
C GLY A 155 5.67 -6.25 2.92
N MET A 156 6.35 -5.76 1.89
CA MET A 156 7.71 -5.24 1.99
C MET A 156 7.80 -4.09 3.00
N ALA A 157 6.90 -3.11 2.90
CA ALA A 157 6.84 -2.01 3.85
C ALA A 157 6.60 -2.51 5.29
N ALA A 158 5.75 -3.55 5.48
CA ALA A 158 5.51 -4.14 6.79
C ALA A 158 6.76 -4.86 7.34
N VAL A 159 7.54 -5.53 6.51
CA VAL A 159 8.82 -6.13 6.91
C VAL A 159 9.78 -5.06 7.45
N GLU A 160 10.03 -4.00 6.66
CA GLU A 160 10.95 -2.94 7.06
C GLU A 160 10.48 -2.21 8.33
N ILE A 161 9.20 -1.84 8.40
CA ILE A 161 8.65 -1.16 9.57
C ILE A 161 8.66 -2.07 10.79
N GLY A 162 8.37 -3.36 10.65
CA GLY A 162 8.51 -4.34 11.72
C GLY A 162 9.92 -4.38 12.31
N LYS A 163 10.95 -4.29 11.46
CA LYS A 163 12.36 -4.18 11.89
C LYS A 163 12.66 -2.87 12.60
N ILE A 164 12.12 -1.74 12.10
CA ILE A 164 12.27 -0.43 12.75
C ILE A 164 11.65 -0.45 14.16
N LEU A 165 10.53 -1.15 14.34
CA LEU A 165 9.86 -1.31 15.64
C LEU A 165 10.57 -2.30 16.58
N GLY A 166 11.62 -3.00 16.11
CA GLY A 166 12.37 -3.97 16.91
C GLY A 166 11.70 -5.33 17.06
N ALA A 167 10.82 -5.68 16.14
CA ALA A 167 10.22 -7.02 16.08
C ALA A 167 11.16 -8.04 15.44
N THR A 168 10.98 -9.32 15.80
CA THR A 168 11.47 -10.45 14.99
C THR A 168 10.47 -10.68 13.86
N VAL A 169 10.89 -10.49 12.62
CA VAL A 169 10.01 -10.58 11.44
C VAL A 169 10.16 -11.93 10.76
N ILE A 170 9.07 -12.70 10.73
CA ILE A 170 8.90 -13.89 9.90
C ILE A 170 8.09 -13.48 8.68
N ALA A 171 8.63 -13.66 7.49
CA ALA A 171 8.01 -13.29 6.22
C ALA A 171 7.58 -14.52 5.44
N THR A 172 6.47 -14.47 4.70
CA THR A 172 6.11 -15.50 3.75
C THR A 172 6.10 -14.94 2.32
N ALA A 173 6.70 -15.68 1.40
CA ALA A 173 6.74 -15.36 -0.03
C ALA A 173 6.77 -16.65 -0.85
N GLY A 174 6.44 -16.60 -2.14
CA GLY A 174 6.47 -17.77 -3.02
C GLY A 174 7.62 -17.73 -4.01
N GLY A 175 8.48 -18.76 -3.99
CA GLY A 175 9.61 -18.94 -4.88
C GLY A 175 10.87 -18.14 -4.51
N ALA A 176 12.01 -18.63 -5.01
CA ALA A 176 13.35 -18.16 -4.61
C ALA A 176 13.57 -16.64 -4.78
N ARG A 177 13.08 -16.05 -5.88
CA ARG A 177 13.22 -14.60 -6.13
C ARG A 177 12.53 -13.77 -5.05
N LYS A 178 11.30 -14.12 -4.69
CA LYS A 178 10.51 -13.34 -3.72
C LYS A 178 10.95 -13.57 -2.28
N THR A 179 11.44 -14.77 -1.97
CA THR A 179 12.02 -15.05 -0.64
C THR A 179 13.34 -14.30 -0.45
N ALA A 180 14.21 -14.28 -1.47
CA ALA A 180 15.44 -13.48 -1.45
C ALA A 180 15.13 -11.98 -1.31
N PHE A 181 14.10 -11.48 -2.00
CA PHE A 181 13.65 -10.10 -1.88
C PHE A 181 13.20 -9.75 -0.46
N ALA A 182 12.34 -10.56 0.17
CA ALA A 182 11.88 -10.34 1.54
C ALA A 182 13.06 -10.37 2.54
N LYS A 183 14.04 -11.25 2.33
CA LYS A 183 15.26 -11.32 3.13
C LYS A 183 16.11 -10.06 3.00
N ALA A 184 16.28 -9.55 1.78
CA ALA A 184 17.04 -8.32 1.51
C ALA A 184 16.40 -7.06 2.13
N HIS A 185 15.07 -7.07 2.35
CA HIS A 185 14.33 -6.02 3.05
C HIS A 185 14.29 -6.20 4.56
N GLY A 186 15.04 -7.17 5.13
CA GLY A 186 15.30 -7.25 6.55
C GLY A 186 14.51 -8.31 7.32
N ALA A 187 13.74 -9.18 6.66
CA ALA A 187 13.09 -10.29 7.36
C ALA A 187 14.13 -11.18 8.06
N ASP A 188 13.91 -11.51 9.33
CA ASP A 188 14.80 -12.40 10.08
C ASP A 188 14.72 -13.82 9.54
N HIS A 189 13.48 -14.28 9.29
CA HIS A 189 13.17 -15.57 8.70
C HIS A 189 12.26 -15.39 7.49
N VAL A 190 12.47 -16.20 6.46
CA VAL A 190 11.59 -16.21 5.27
C VAL A 190 11.17 -17.62 4.96
N ILE A 191 9.87 -17.82 4.84
CA ILE A 191 9.25 -19.11 4.52
C ILE A 191 8.77 -19.06 3.06
N ASP A 192 9.21 -20.02 2.26
CA ASP A 192 8.69 -20.25 0.93
C ASP A 192 7.43 -21.15 1.02
N TYR A 193 6.25 -20.51 0.94
CA TYR A 193 4.99 -21.24 1.02
C TYR A 193 4.70 -22.11 -0.22
N SER A 194 5.52 -22.04 -1.29
CA SER A 194 5.39 -22.94 -2.45
C SER A 194 6.00 -24.31 -2.20
N THR A 195 6.84 -24.43 -1.18
CA THR A 195 7.58 -25.67 -0.86
C THR A 195 7.33 -26.19 0.56
N SER A 196 6.77 -25.37 1.44
CA SER A 196 6.53 -25.73 2.85
C SER A 196 5.21 -25.18 3.40
N ASP A 197 4.64 -25.85 4.38
CA ASP A 197 3.52 -25.34 5.15
C ASP A 197 4.02 -24.23 6.09
N PHE A 198 3.55 -23.01 5.86
CA PHE A 198 4.03 -21.86 6.64
C PHE A 198 3.65 -21.96 8.13
N ARG A 199 2.52 -22.56 8.46
CA ARG A 199 2.07 -22.72 9.85
C ARG A 199 3.06 -23.59 10.63
N ASP A 200 3.45 -24.72 10.07
CA ASP A 200 4.35 -25.66 10.71
C ASP A 200 5.76 -25.04 10.85
N GLU A 201 6.25 -24.33 9.83
CA GLU A 201 7.51 -23.62 9.92
C GLU A 201 7.47 -22.46 10.94
N VAL A 202 6.37 -21.71 11.03
CA VAL A 202 6.20 -20.68 12.09
C VAL A 202 6.25 -21.30 13.48
N LEU A 203 5.53 -22.40 13.71
CA LEU A 203 5.56 -23.09 15.01
C LEU A 203 6.96 -23.61 15.36
N LYS A 204 7.68 -24.17 14.39
CA LYS A 204 9.07 -24.60 14.55
C LYS A 204 10.00 -23.43 14.91
N LEU A 205 9.92 -22.31 14.19
CA LEU A 205 10.73 -21.11 14.43
C LEU A 205 10.45 -20.46 15.79
N THR A 206 9.24 -20.64 16.33
CA THR A 206 8.82 -20.06 17.60
C THR A 206 8.80 -21.06 18.77
N GLY A 207 9.38 -22.26 18.60
CA GLY A 207 9.39 -23.30 19.63
C GLY A 207 8.00 -23.76 20.06
N GLY A 208 7.02 -23.72 19.17
CA GLY A 208 5.62 -24.10 19.42
C GLY A 208 4.75 -22.98 20.00
N ARG A 209 5.33 -21.84 20.41
CA ARG A 209 4.59 -20.71 21.02
C ARG A 209 3.66 -20.01 20.03
N GLY A 210 4.09 -19.85 18.79
CA GLY A 210 3.43 -19.06 17.77
C GLY A 210 3.84 -17.57 17.79
N VAL A 211 3.26 -16.77 16.87
CA VAL A 211 3.59 -15.36 16.65
C VAL A 211 2.63 -14.42 17.38
N ASP A 212 3.15 -13.28 17.83
CA ASP A 212 2.37 -12.28 18.58
C ASP A 212 1.48 -11.44 17.65
N ARG A 213 1.94 -11.18 16.43
CA ARG A 213 1.27 -10.28 15.47
C ARG A 213 1.27 -10.89 14.07
N VAL A 214 0.15 -10.74 13.36
CA VAL A 214 0.04 -11.18 11.95
C VAL A 214 -0.48 -10.04 11.09
N TYR A 215 0.29 -9.70 10.07
CA TYR A 215 -0.06 -8.76 9.01
C TYR A 215 -0.48 -9.53 7.77
N ASP A 216 -1.78 -9.52 7.43
CA ASP A 216 -2.33 -10.38 6.38
C ASP A 216 -2.99 -9.62 5.23
N PRO A 217 -2.30 -9.44 4.08
CA PRO A 217 -2.88 -8.91 2.86
C PRO A 217 -3.50 -9.98 1.94
N VAL A 218 -3.53 -11.26 2.36
CA VAL A 218 -3.91 -12.40 1.51
C VAL A 218 -5.34 -12.85 1.79
N GLY A 219 -5.70 -13.04 3.06
CA GLY A 219 -7.02 -13.52 3.46
C GLY A 219 -7.25 -15.02 3.24
N GLY A 220 -8.51 -15.42 3.20
CA GLY A 220 -8.93 -16.79 2.92
C GLY A 220 -8.28 -17.83 3.84
N GLU A 221 -7.76 -18.91 3.27
CA GLU A 221 -7.11 -20.00 4.01
C GLU A 221 -5.84 -19.56 4.73
N VAL A 222 -5.08 -18.61 4.17
CA VAL A 222 -3.88 -18.05 4.82
C VAL A 222 -4.25 -17.42 6.16
N PHE A 223 -5.35 -16.67 6.22
CA PHE A 223 -5.87 -16.11 7.46
C PHE A 223 -6.25 -17.22 8.47
N ALA A 224 -6.99 -18.23 8.02
CA ALA A 224 -7.44 -19.33 8.87
C ALA A 224 -6.27 -20.13 9.46
N GLN A 225 -5.24 -20.41 8.67
CA GLN A 225 -4.03 -21.09 9.15
C GLN A 225 -3.20 -20.20 10.07
N SER A 226 -3.18 -18.88 9.83
CA SER A 226 -2.48 -17.94 10.71
C SER A 226 -3.01 -17.96 12.13
N LEU A 227 -4.33 -18.03 12.34
CA LEU A 227 -4.92 -18.15 13.68
C LEU A 227 -4.38 -19.35 14.46
N ARG A 228 -4.00 -20.42 13.76
CA ARG A 228 -3.50 -21.67 14.37
C ARG A 228 -2.04 -21.57 14.82
N CYS A 229 -1.24 -20.69 14.20
CA CYS A 229 0.16 -20.47 14.58
C CYS A 229 0.39 -19.14 15.31
N MET A 230 -0.65 -18.50 15.82
CA MET A 230 -0.53 -17.34 16.72
C MET A 230 -0.30 -17.78 18.16
N ALA A 231 0.43 -16.98 18.91
CA ALA A 231 0.54 -17.09 20.36
C ALA A 231 -0.78 -16.67 21.05
N VAL A 232 -0.94 -17.05 22.31
CA VAL A 232 -2.02 -16.53 23.16
C VAL A 232 -1.92 -14.99 23.25
N GLU A 233 -3.05 -14.29 23.27
CA GLU A 233 -3.15 -12.83 23.25
C GLU A 233 -2.60 -12.17 21.96
N GLY A 234 -2.42 -12.96 20.90
CA GLY A 234 -1.98 -12.48 19.60
C GLY A 234 -3.02 -11.61 18.89
N ARG A 235 -2.56 -10.76 17.97
CA ARG A 235 -3.43 -9.93 17.11
C ARG A 235 -3.15 -10.23 15.65
N ILE A 236 -4.22 -10.33 14.85
CA ILE A 236 -4.16 -10.44 13.38
C ILE A 236 -4.93 -9.29 12.73
N CYS A 237 -4.34 -8.67 11.72
CA CYS A 237 -4.96 -7.59 10.96
C CYS A 237 -5.04 -7.96 9.47
N PRO A 238 -6.22 -8.25 8.93
CA PRO A 238 -6.41 -8.33 7.49
C PRO A 238 -6.23 -6.94 6.88
N ILE A 239 -5.37 -6.85 5.87
CA ILE A 239 -5.07 -5.62 5.11
C ILE A 239 -5.75 -5.66 3.75
N GLY A 240 -6.03 -6.85 3.25
CA GLY A 240 -6.64 -7.08 1.97
C GLY A 240 -6.91 -8.57 1.73
N PHE A 241 -7.42 -8.87 0.55
CA PHE A 241 -7.85 -10.22 0.19
C PHE A 241 -7.27 -10.61 -1.19
N ALA A 242 -5.95 -10.46 -1.34
CA ALA A 242 -5.26 -10.78 -2.60
C ALA A 242 -5.36 -12.27 -2.99
N GLY A 243 -5.70 -13.14 -2.05
CA GLY A 243 -6.03 -14.54 -2.29
C GLY A 243 -7.41 -14.76 -2.94
N GLY A 244 -8.24 -13.69 -3.00
CA GLY A 244 -9.57 -13.72 -3.64
C GLY A 244 -10.71 -14.13 -2.71
N ALA A 245 -10.45 -14.57 -1.48
CA ALA A 245 -11.47 -15.00 -0.52
C ALA A 245 -11.45 -14.15 0.76
N ILE A 246 -12.62 -13.68 1.18
CA ILE A 246 -12.81 -13.03 2.48
C ILE A 246 -12.85 -14.13 3.55
N PRO A 247 -11.99 -14.07 4.59
CA PRO A 247 -11.93 -15.11 5.60
C PRO A 247 -13.18 -15.11 6.50
N GLN A 248 -13.59 -16.30 6.92
CA GLN A 248 -14.53 -16.47 8.03
C GLN A 248 -13.75 -16.54 9.34
N ILE A 249 -14.25 -15.89 10.38
CA ILE A 249 -13.55 -15.81 11.67
C ILE A 249 -14.16 -16.83 12.63
N PRO A 250 -13.46 -17.93 12.95
CA PRO A 250 -13.95 -18.94 13.87
C PRO A 250 -13.83 -18.45 15.33
N ALA A 251 -14.94 -17.99 15.90
CA ALA A 251 -14.98 -17.39 17.24
C ALA A 251 -14.46 -18.32 18.35
N ASN A 252 -14.58 -19.63 18.20
CA ASN A 252 -14.05 -20.62 19.16
C ASN A 252 -12.51 -20.57 19.27
N ILE A 253 -11.80 -20.34 18.18
CA ILE A 253 -10.32 -20.18 18.20
C ILE A 253 -9.95 -18.88 18.91
N LEU A 254 -10.69 -17.80 18.67
CA LEU A 254 -10.47 -16.52 19.36
C LEU A 254 -10.63 -16.68 20.85
N LEU A 255 -11.70 -17.36 21.30
CA LEU A 255 -11.98 -17.60 22.70
C LEU A 255 -10.86 -18.41 23.37
N ILE A 256 -10.47 -19.57 22.79
CA ILE A 256 -9.51 -20.51 23.41
C ILE A 256 -8.11 -19.88 23.50
N LYS A 257 -7.70 -19.08 22.53
CA LYS A 257 -6.36 -18.46 22.47
C LYS A 257 -6.34 -17.00 22.90
N THR A 258 -7.48 -16.42 23.29
CA THR A 258 -7.61 -14.99 23.64
C THR A 258 -7.07 -14.08 22.52
N LEU A 259 -7.42 -14.39 21.27
CA LEU A 259 -6.94 -13.65 20.11
C LEU A 259 -7.80 -12.41 19.81
N ALA A 260 -7.19 -11.39 19.22
CA ALA A 260 -7.91 -10.28 18.61
C ALA A 260 -7.76 -10.28 17.09
N VAL A 261 -8.87 -10.09 16.38
CA VAL A 261 -8.90 -9.73 14.98
C VAL A 261 -9.18 -8.25 14.90
N THR A 262 -8.26 -7.48 14.30
CA THR A 262 -8.37 -6.03 14.17
C THR A 262 -8.55 -5.66 12.70
N GLY A 263 -9.25 -4.56 12.41
CA GLY A 263 -9.38 -4.04 11.05
C GLY A 263 -8.52 -2.79 10.86
N PHE A 264 -7.92 -2.65 9.69
CA PHE A 264 -7.25 -1.42 9.31
C PHE A 264 -7.48 -1.10 7.83
N ASN A 265 -8.03 0.07 7.55
CA ASN A 265 -8.23 0.59 6.20
C ASN A 265 -7.68 2.02 6.10
N TYR A 266 -6.48 2.18 5.53
CA TYR A 266 -5.89 3.50 5.31
C TYR A 266 -6.79 4.40 4.45
N GLY A 267 -7.57 3.81 3.53
CA GLY A 267 -8.52 4.53 2.71
C GLY A 267 -9.55 5.35 3.49
N TYR A 268 -9.93 4.94 4.71
CA TYR A 268 -10.80 5.74 5.58
C TYR A 268 -10.20 7.11 5.88
N TYR A 269 -8.90 7.16 6.16
CA TYR A 269 -8.19 8.37 6.58
C TYR A 269 -7.88 9.34 5.43
N VAL A 270 -7.99 8.88 4.19
CA VAL A 270 -7.71 9.66 2.97
C VAL A 270 -8.95 9.90 2.10
N GLY A 271 -10.14 9.66 2.66
CA GLY A 271 -11.42 9.99 2.04
C GLY A 271 -12.02 8.90 1.16
N TRP A 272 -11.61 7.63 1.32
CA TRP A 272 -12.11 6.52 0.51
C TRP A 272 -13.23 5.72 1.17
N SER A 273 -13.87 6.24 2.18
CA SER A 273 -15.05 5.65 2.80
C SER A 273 -16.32 6.45 2.45
N PRO A 274 -17.53 5.91 2.69
CA PRO A 274 -18.77 6.66 2.49
C PRO A 274 -18.82 7.99 3.24
N HIS A 275 -18.21 8.06 4.44
CA HIS A 275 -17.91 9.32 5.13
C HIS A 275 -16.50 9.76 4.76
N ASP A 276 -16.37 10.94 4.16
CA ASP A 276 -15.06 11.52 3.82
C ASP A 276 -14.38 12.10 5.07
N ALA A 277 -13.61 11.26 5.74
CA ALA A 277 -12.92 11.62 6.97
C ALA A 277 -11.55 12.31 6.74
N ARG A 278 -11.12 12.58 5.47
CA ARG A 278 -9.78 13.11 5.18
C ARG A 278 -9.44 14.39 5.92
N PHE A 279 -10.41 15.28 6.08
CA PHE A 279 -10.20 16.56 6.77
C PHE A 279 -10.14 16.37 8.29
N GLU A 280 -11.00 15.54 8.86
CA GLU A 280 -11.02 15.22 10.29
C GLU A 280 -9.76 14.45 10.73
N GLN A 281 -9.20 13.64 9.85
CA GLN A 281 -8.04 12.80 10.12
C GLN A 281 -6.72 13.39 9.56
N ALA A 282 -6.75 14.63 9.04
CA ALA A 282 -5.60 15.24 8.38
C ALA A 282 -4.35 15.28 9.25
N ASP A 283 -4.47 15.73 10.50
CA ASP A 283 -3.33 15.84 11.43
C ASP A 283 -2.72 14.48 11.74
N ARG A 284 -3.57 13.46 11.93
CA ARG A 284 -3.13 12.09 12.20
C ARG A 284 -2.41 11.48 11.01
N THR A 285 -2.95 11.70 9.82
CA THR A 285 -2.35 11.24 8.57
C THR A 285 -1.04 11.96 8.29
N PHE A 286 -1.02 13.29 8.52
CA PHE A 286 0.20 14.09 8.38
C PHE A 286 1.30 13.61 9.33
N ALA A 287 1.00 13.41 10.62
CA ALA A 287 1.98 12.90 11.58
C ALA A 287 2.54 11.52 11.18
N LEU A 288 1.68 10.63 10.65
CA LEU A 288 2.11 9.33 10.12
C LEU A 288 3.08 9.49 8.95
N MET A 289 2.75 10.36 8.00
CA MET A 289 3.56 10.60 6.80
C MET A 289 4.90 11.26 7.14
N GLU A 290 4.95 12.20 8.07
CA GLU A 290 6.20 12.80 8.55
C GLU A 290 7.10 11.76 9.23
N ARG A 291 6.52 10.84 9.99
CA ARG A 291 7.26 9.73 10.60
C ARG A 291 7.87 8.80 9.52
N ILE A 292 7.10 8.46 8.49
CA ILE A 292 7.57 7.65 7.36
C ILE A 292 8.67 8.40 6.61
N ARG A 293 8.48 9.70 6.35
CA ARG A 293 9.49 10.55 5.72
C ARG A 293 10.80 10.50 6.49
N GLY A 294 10.75 10.67 7.81
CA GLY A 294 11.93 10.56 8.68
C GLY A 294 12.62 9.20 8.60
N TRP A 295 11.87 8.10 8.56
CA TRP A 295 12.46 6.75 8.39
C TRP A 295 13.16 6.59 7.04
N CYS A 296 12.56 7.11 5.96
CA CYS A 296 13.20 7.09 4.64
C CYS A 296 14.48 7.93 4.62
N GLU A 297 14.44 9.15 5.13
CA GLU A 297 15.59 10.06 5.18
C GLU A 297 16.73 9.50 6.04
N ALA A 298 16.41 8.72 7.06
CA ALA A 298 17.37 7.96 7.86
C ALA A 298 17.88 6.66 7.20
N GLY A 299 17.40 6.33 5.98
CA GLY A 299 17.79 5.11 5.26
C GLY A 299 17.18 3.81 5.83
N LEU A 300 16.21 3.91 6.73
CA LEU A 300 15.54 2.77 7.36
C LEU A 300 14.47 2.14 6.48
N CYS A 301 13.89 2.92 5.58
CA CYS A 301 12.92 2.46 4.57
C CYS A 301 13.53 2.59 3.17
N ARG A 302 13.34 1.57 2.34
CA ARG A 302 13.89 1.48 0.99
C ARG A 302 12.79 1.09 0.00
N PRO A 303 11.86 2.00 -0.34
CA PRO A 303 10.79 1.73 -1.28
C PRO A 303 11.36 1.17 -2.59
N HIS A 304 10.71 0.13 -3.14
CA HIS A 304 11.20 -0.56 -4.32
C HIS A 304 10.14 -0.68 -5.40
N VAL A 305 10.51 -0.34 -6.62
CA VAL A 305 9.69 -0.55 -7.83
C VAL A 305 10.42 -1.56 -8.72
N ASP A 306 9.74 -2.66 -9.06
CA ASP A 306 10.29 -3.77 -9.83
C ASP A 306 10.60 -3.36 -11.27
N ARG A 307 9.67 -2.67 -11.88
CA ARG A 307 9.79 -2.20 -13.28
C ARG A 307 8.90 -0.99 -13.54
N THR A 308 9.27 -0.25 -14.56
CA THR A 308 8.56 0.96 -15.01
C THR A 308 7.99 0.76 -16.41
N PHE A 309 6.91 1.48 -16.70
CA PHE A 309 6.25 1.52 -18.00
C PHE A 309 5.93 2.97 -18.37
N ARG A 310 5.71 3.25 -19.65
CA ARG A 310 5.18 4.54 -20.10
C ARG A 310 3.66 4.61 -19.88
N LEU A 311 3.09 5.81 -19.97
CA LEU A 311 1.66 6.03 -19.76
C LEU A 311 0.79 5.19 -20.72
N ASP A 312 1.17 5.12 -21.99
CA ASP A 312 0.49 4.31 -23.01
C ASP A 312 0.60 2.79 -22.80
N GLN A 313 1.50 2.36 -21.92
CA GLN A 313 1.69 0.95 -21.53
C GLN A 313 0.99 0.57 -20.22
N ALA A 314 0.03 1.39 -19.74
CA ALA A 314 -0.67 1.13 -18.48
C ALA A 314 -1.35 -0.24 -18.44
N ALA A 315 -1.89 -0.73 -19.55
CA ALA A 315 -2.48 -2.07 -19.63
C ALA A 315 -1.44 -3.18 -19.42
N GLU A 316 -0.22 -3.04 -19.95
CA GLU A 316 0.89 -3.98 -19.75
C GLU A 316 1.33 -4.00 -18.28
N ALA A 317 1.43 -2.82 -17.67
CA ALA A 317 1.76 -2.68 -16.25
C ALA A 317 0.76 -3.41 -15.35
N MET A 318 -0.54 -3.31 -15.64
CA MET A 318 -1.60 -4.00 -14.91
C MET A 318 -1.54 -5.52 -15.12
N ARG A 319 -1.26 -6.00 -16.33
CA ARG A 319 -1.06 -7.43 -16.61
C ARG A 319 0.09 -8.03 -15.81
N ALA A 320 1.23 -7.34 -15.75
CA ALA A 320 2.38 -7.78 -14.95
C ALA A 320 2.05 -8.01 -13.47
N LEU A 321 1.14 -7.19 -12.90
CA LEU A 321 0.63 -7.40 -11.54
C LEU A 321 -0.27 -8.63 -11.44
N LEU A 322 -1.20 -8.79 -12.39
CA LEU A 322 -2.15 -9.91 -12.40
C LEU A 322 -1.44 -11.26 -12.53
N GLU A 323 -0.35 -11.30 -13.29
CA GLU A 323 0.52 -12.50 -13.45
C GLU A 323 1.35 -12.81 -12.19
N ARG A 324 1.29 -11.95 -11.16
CA ARG A 324 2.05 -12.10 -9.90
C ARG A 324 3.56 -12.23 -10.12
N SER A 325 4.09 -11.69 -11.22
CA SER A 325 5.50 -11.79 -11.61
C SER A 325 6.39 -10.69 -11.02
N VAL A 326 5.83 -9.77 -10.23
CA VAL A 326 6.50 -8.56 -9.71
C VAL A 326 6.87 -8.66 -8.23
N THR A 327 7.86 -7.86 -7.80
CA THR A 327 8.21 -7.59 -6.41
C THR A 327 7.99 -6.09 -6.11
N GLY A 328 7.60 -5.74 -4.88
CA GLY A 328 7.29 -4.34 -4.56
C GLY A 328 6.12 -3.79 -5.36
N ARG A 329 6.37 -2.80 -6.19
CA ARG A 329 5.38 -2.13 -7.04
C ARG A 329 5.81 -2.08 -8.51
N VAL A 330 4.84 -1.72 -9.34
CA VAL A 330 5.01 -1.32 -10.75
C VAL A 330 4.67 0.16 -10.86
N ALA A 331 5.42 0.93 -11.63
CA ALA A 331 5.18 2.34 -11.85
C ALA A 331 4.99 2.69 -13.32
N ILE A 332 4.14 3.67 -13.56
CA ILE A 332 4.06 4.42 -14.81
C ILE A 332 4.94 5.66 -14.65
N VAL A 333 5.85 5.89 -15.58
CA VAL A 333 6.71 7.07 -15.61
C VAL A 333 6.19 8.01 -16.69
N MET A 334 6.01 9.28 -16.32
CA MET A 334 5.63 10.33 -17.27
C MET A 334 6.89 10.84 -17.96
N GLU A 335 6.80 11.06 -19.27
CA GLU A 335 7.88 11.67 -20.06
C GLU A 335 8.19 13.08 -19.52
N ARG A 336 9.46 13.50 -19.62
CA ARG A 336 9.95 14.78 -19.10
C ARG A 336 9.43 15.97 -19.87
#